data_8bb19de519b239669766c2d0c8034a7a
#
_entry.id   8bb19de519b239669766c2d0c8034a7a
#
_cell.length_a   1.000
_cell.length_b   1.000
_cell.length_c   1.000
_cell.angle_alpha   90.00
_cell.angle_beta   90.00
_cell.angle_gamma   90.00
#
_symmetry.space_group_name_H-M   'P 1'
#
loop_
_entity.id
_entity.type
_entity.pdbx_description
1 polymer ?
#
loop_
_entity_poly.entity_id
_entity_poly.type
_entity_poly.pdbx_seq_one_letter_code
_entity_poly.pdbx_strand_id
1 'polypeptide(L)'
;MRTIILLCSAAVLLAACNTTPTKQARTPTPASIEIEEAVGFTIVENERIDGDVRVDYDRALQMLGQGNLQEGSTLLEAVIEQAPDLSAPHIDLAIAHHRKGDLESAEGYLRSALEKNPSHPIALNELGIIYRKTARFSDARQSYEAALAVYPGYHYARRNLAVLCDLYLADLECALTNYEAYMTTVHSDDEAAMWLKDVRYRLGRTE
;
A
#
# COMPACT_ATOMS: atom_id res chain seq x y z
N MET A 1 21.02 40.06 -79.38
CA MET A 1 20.25 39.97 -78.08
C MET A 1 20.71 38.71 -77.42
N ARG A 2 21.55 38.82 -76.39
CA ARG A 2 22.07 37.72 -75.59
C ARG A 2 21.33 37.68 -74.25
N THR A 3 20.56 36.63 -74.01
CA THR A 3 19.82 36.43 -72.74
C THR A 3 20.74 35.70 -71.78
N ILE A 4 21.02 36.35 -70.65
CA ILE A 4 21.78 35.76 -69.54
C ILE A 4 20.81 35.07 -68.60
N ILE A 5 20.97 33.78 -68.40
CA ILE A 5 20.22 32.98 -67.42
C ILE A 5 21.03 32.95 -66.14
N LEU A 6 20.53 33.58 -65.06
CA LEU A 6 21.09 33.45 -63.71
C LEU A 6 20.55 32.18 -63.06
N LEU A 7 21.47 31.26 -62.75
CA LEU A 7 21.21 30.09 -61.92
C LEU A 7 21.35 30.48 -60.43
N CYS A 8 20.25 30.55 -59.70
CA CYS A 8 20.27 30.66 -58.23
C CYS A 8 20.42 29.28 -57.63
N SER A 9 21.62 29.03 -57.06
CA SER A 9 21.85 27.83 -56.26
C SER A 9 21.32 28.04 -54.85
N ALA A 10 20.20 27.35 -54.54
CA ALA A 10 19.68 27.31 -53.18
C ALA A 10 20.44 26.25 -52.39
N ALA A 11 21.27 26.69 -51.42
CA ALA A 11 21.88 25.81 -50.43
C ALA A 11 20.86 25.44 -49.37
N VAL A 12 20.43 24.17 -49.36
CA VAL A 12 19.59 23.62 -48.31
C VAL A 12 20.47 23.25 -47.12
N LEU A 13 20.43 24.06 -46.06
CA LEU A 13 21.03 23.73 -44.74
C LEU A 13 20.14 22.69 -44.06
N LEU A 14 20.57 21.43 -44.07
CA LEU A 14 19.99 20.37 -43.26
C LEU A 14 20.42 20.60 -41.79
N ALA A 15 19.56 21.23 -40.99
CA ALA A 15 19.69 21.25 -39.55
C ALA A 15 19.39 19.84 -39.01
N ALA A 16 20.42 19.10 -38.66
CA ALA A 16 20.28 17.85 -37.93
C ALA A 16 19.79 18.18 -36.50
N CYS A 17 18.48 18.01 -36.26
CA CYS A 17 17.94 17.98 -34.91
C CYS A 17 18.45 16.71 -34.20
N ASN A 18 19.46 16.88 -33.32
CA ASN A 18 19.81 15.87 -32.34
C ASN A 18 18.65 15.76 -31.35
N THR A 19 17.69 14.90 -31.63
CA THR A 19 16.69 14.47 -30.65
C THR A 19 17.38 13.46 -29.75
N THR A 20 17.83 13.90 -28.58
CA THR A 20 18.12 13.02 -27.43
C THR A 20 16.86 12.18 -27.18
N PRO A 21 16.96 10.86 -27.07
CA PRO A 21 15.80 10.05 -26.77
C PRO A 21 15.32 10.44 -25.36
N THR A 22 14.22 11.15 -25.29
CA THR A 22 13.49 11.37 -24.04
C THR A 22 13.10 9.98 -23.52
N LYS A 23 13.66 9.59 -22.36
CA LYS A 23 13.28 8.39 -21.64
C LYS A 23 11.77 8.46 -21.42
N GLN A 24 11.00 7.77 -22.27
CA GLN A 24 9.56 7.67 -22.10
C GLN A 24 9.32 7.18 -20.69
N ALA A 25 8.62 7.98 -19.87
CA ALA A 25 8.15 7.54 -18.57
C ALA A 25 7.32 6.28 -18.81
N ARG A 26 7.83 5.12 -18.36
CA ARG A 26 7.06 3.89 -18.34
C ARG A 26 5.87 4.15 -17.41
N THR A 27 4.67 4.01 -17.95
CA THR A 27 3.48 3.87 -17.11
C THR A 27 3.69 2.63 -16.25
N PRO A 28 3.65 2.73 -14.92
CA PRO A 28 3.78 1.57 -14.06
C PRO A 28 2.72 0.54 -14.46
N THR A 29 3.12 -0.70 -14.68
CA THR A 29 2.16 -1.79 -14.85
C THR A 29 1.50 -1.98 -13.49
N PRO A 30 0.16 -1.95 -13.38
CA PRO A 30 -0.49 -2.13 -12.09
C PRO A 30 -0.05 -3.46 -11.47
N ALA A 31 0.25 -3.43 -10.18
CA ALA A 31 0.54 -4.64 -9.42
C ALA A 31 -0.66 -5.59 -9.47
N SER A 32 -0.42 -6.88 -9.66
CA SER A 32 -1.46 -7.89 -9.61
C SER A 32 -1.57 -8.47 -8.20
N ILE A 33 -2.80 -8.78 -7.79
CA ILE A 33 -3.06 -9.46 -6.53
C ILE A 33 -3.43 -10.90 -6.87
N GLU A 34 -2.61 -11.84 -6.40
CA GLU A 34 -2.88 -13.27 -6.51
C GLU A 34 -3.48 -13.75 -5.19
N ILE A 35 -4.70 -14.29 -5.25
CA ILE A 35 -5.44 -14.78 -4.08
C ILE A 35 -5.20 -16.29 -3.97
N GLU A 36 -4.55 -16.71 -2.89
CA GLU A 36 -4.43 -18.11 -2.51
C GLU A 36 -5.47 -18.39 -1.42
N GLU A 37 -6.59 -19.02 -1.78
CA GLU A 37 -7.77 -19.20 -0.92
C GLU A 37 -7.49 -19.81 0.48
N ALA A 38 -6.42 -20.58 0.64
CA ALA A 38 -6.06 -21.23 1.89
C ALA A 38 -5.07 -20.45 2.77
N VAL A 39 -4.35 -19.45 2.23
CA VAL A 39 -3.19 -18.85 2.89
C VAL A 39 -3.28 -17.32 2.96
N GLY A 40 -4.12 -16.69 2.13
CA GLY A 40 -4.24 -15.24 2.07
C GLY A 40 -4.12 -14.68 0.65
N PHE A 41 -3.27 -13.70 0.47
CA PHE A 41 -3.00 -13.13 -0.86
C PHE A 41 -1.52 -12.76 -0.99
N THR A 42 -1.03 -12.83 -2.22
CA THR A 42 0.30 -12.36 -2.61
C THR A 42 0.14 -11.15 -3.53
N ILE A 43 0.93 -10.13 -3.31
CA ILE A 43 0.99 -8.97 -4.20
C ILE A 43 2.23 -9.11 -5.06
N VAL A 44 2.01 -9.21 -6.36
CA VAL A 44 3.09 -9.29 -7.35
C VAL A 44 3.30 -7.91 -7.95
N GLU A 45 4.42 -7.30 -7.64
CA GLU A 45 4.88 -6.08 -8.29
C GLU A 45 5.78 -6.46 -9.48
N ASN A 46 5.42 -5.98 -10.68
CA ASN A 46 6.11 -6.35 -11.92
C ASN A 46 7.43 -5.58 -12.13
N GLU A 47 8.06 -5.12 -11.06
CA GLU A 47 9.37 -4.48 -11.12
C GLU A 47 10.49 -5.53 -11.06
N ARG A 48 11.45 -5.41 -12.00
CA ARG A 48 12.69 -6.19 -11.93
C ARG A 48 13.64 -5.46 -11.00
N ILE A 49 13.91 -6.10 -9.89
CA ILE A 49 14.95 -5.65 -8.95
C ILE A 49 16.22 -6.46 -9.14
N ASP A 50 17.36 -5.82 -8.97
CA ASP A 50 18.65 -6.50 -8.95
C ASP A 50 18.75 -7.44 -7.76
N GLY A 51 19.52 -8.54 -7.92
CA GLY A 51 19.67 -9.56 -6.88
C GLY A 51 20.18 -8.98 -5.56
N ASP A 52 21.08 -7.99 -5.63
CA ASP A 52 21.64 -7.35 -4.44
C ASP A 52 20.59 -6.52 -3.67
N VAL A 53 19.71 -5.80 -4.39
CA VAL A 53 18.59 -5.05 -3.79
C VAL A 53 17.62 -5.99 -3.07
N ARG A 54 17.37 -7.17 -3.64
CA ARG A 54 16.52 -8.18 -3.00
C ARG A 54 17.15 -8.73 -1.71
N VAL A 55 18.44 -9.01 -1.75
CA VAL A 55 19.18 -9.47 -0.56
C VAL A 55 19.14 -8.42 0.56
N ASP A 56 19.31 -7.15 0.21
CA ASP A 56 19.24 -6.05 1.19
C ASP A 56 17.82 -5.88 1.74
N TYR A 57 16.79 -6.03 0.92
CA TYR A 57 15.40 -6.01 1.36
C TYR A 57 15.09 -7.16 2.34
N ASP A 58 15.43 -8.39 2.00
CA ASP A 58 15.25 -9.56 2.86
C ASP A 58 15.98 -9.40 4.20
N ARG A 59 17.20 -8.83 4.18
CA ARG A 59 17.97 -8.52 5.36
C ARG A 59 17.30 -7.45 6.23
N ALA A 60 16.75 -6.40 5.61
CA ALA A 60 16.01 -5.38 6.33
C ALA A 60 14.80 -5.96 7.06
N LEU A 61 14.02 -6.82 6.39
CA LEU A 61 12.88 -7.51 7.02
C LEU A 61 13.32 -8.39 8.19
N GLN A 62 14.43 -9.11 8.05
CA GLN A 62 15.00 -9.90 9.14
C GLN A 62 15.35 -9.02 10.36
N MET A 63 16.01 -7.87 10.13
CA MET A 63 16.35 -6.93 11.20
C MET A 63 15.11 -6.38 11.90
N LEU A 64 14.08 -5.97 11.13
CA LEU A 64 12.81 -5.49 11.70
C LEU A 64 12.10 -6.58 12.51
N GLY A 65 12.15 -7.84 12.05
CA GLY A 65 11.61 -9.00 12.77
C GLY A 65 12.33 -9.28 14.09
N GLN A 66 13.63 -8.99 14.17
CA GLN A 66 14.43 -9.09 15.40
C GLN A 66 14.27 -7.90 16.34
N GLY A 67 13.49 -6.88 15.95
CA GLY A 67 13.31 -5.66 16.73
C GLY A 67 14.38 -4.58 16.51
N ASN A 68 15.34 -4.80 15.61
CA ASN A 68 16.38 -3.83 15.23
C ASN A 68 15.78 -2.78 14.28
N LEU A 69 14.83 -1.98 14.81
CA LEU A 69 14.02 -1.07 13.99
C LEU A 69 14.86 0.02 13.29
N GLN A 70 15.95 0.47 13.90
CA GLN A 70 16.76 1.55 13.33
C GLN A 70 17.56 1.05 12.13
N GLU A 71 18.31 -0.05 12.31
CA GLU A 71 19.14 -0.63 11.25
C GLU A 71 18.28 -1.14 10.08
N GLY A 72 17.16 -1.80 10.40
CA GLY A 72 16.21 -2.26 9.39
C GLY A 72 15.60 -1.11 8.60
N SER A 73 15.24 0.01 9.28
CA SER A 73 14.73 1.20 8.59
C SER A 73 15.78 1.81 7.65
N THR A 74 17.02 1.98 8.10
CA THR A 74 18.12 2.53 7.27
C THR A 74 18.36 1.66 6.02
N LEU A 75 18.26 0.35 6.16
CA LEU A 75 18.45 -0.55 5.02
C LEU A 75 17.25 -0.48 4.06
N LEU A 76 16.01 -0.32 4.55
CA LEU A 76 14.84 -0.09 3.70
C LEU A 76 14.93 1.24 2.94
N GLU A 77 15.44 2.30 3.56
CA GLU A 77 15.69 3.59 2.89
C GLU A 77 16.66 3.40 1.71
N ALA A 78 17.74 2.66 1.91
CA ALA A 78 18.69 2.34 0.84
C ALA A 78 18.07 1.47 -0.28
N VAL A 79 17.16 0.56 0.06
CA VAL A 79 16.39 -0.23 -0.92
C VAL A 79 15.46 0.68 -1.73
N ILE A 80 14.77 1.63 -1.08
CA ILE A 80 13.89 2.60 -1.75
C ILE A 80 14.69 3.48 -2.74
N GLU A 81 15.90 3.91 -2.38
CA GLU A 81 16.76 4.68 -3.28
C GLU A 81 17.13 3.89 -4.55
N GLN A 82 17.34 2.58 -4.42
CA GLN A 82 17.72 1.71 -5.53
C GLN A 82 16.53 1.22 -6.36
N ALA A 83 15.37 1.05 -5.73
CA ALA A 83 14.12 0.56 -6.34
C ALA A 83 12.92 1.44 -5.93
N PRO A 84 12.86 2.70 -6.40
CA PRO A 84 11.89 3.70 -5.92
C PRO A 84 10.45 3.41 -6.33
N ASP A 85 10.21 2.50 -7.26
CA ASP A 85 8.88 2.18 -7.76
C ASP A 85 8.21 1.00 -7.04
N LEU A 86 8.91 0.36 -6.10
CA LEU A 86 8.33 -0.69 -5.26
C LEU A 86 7.48 -0.10 -4.13
N SER A 87 6.27 -0.64 -3.93
CA SER A 87 5.42 -0.23 -2.81
C SER A 87 5.81 -0.92 -1.50
N ALA A 88 6.25 -2.17 -1.55
CA ALA A 88 6.52 -2.99 -0.38
C ALA A 88 7.55 -2.39 0.60
N PRO A 89 8.73 -1.88 0.18
CA PRO A 89 9.68 -1.28 1.11
C PRO A 89 9.13 -0.04 1.84
N HIS A 90 8.27 0.75 1.17
CA HIS A 90 7.60 1.88 1.80
C HIS A 90 6.62 1.43 2.89
N ILE A 91 5.88 0.34 2.67
CA ILE A 91 4.94 -0.21 3.65
C ILE A 91 5.69 -0.71 4.88
N ASP A 92 6.78 -1.47 4.68
CA ASP A 92 7.55 -2.03 5.78
C ASP A 92 8.23 -0.92 6.61
N LEU A 93 8.72 0.14 5.94
CA LEU A 93 9.27 1.30 6.60
C LEU A 93 8.19 2.06 7.40
N ALA A 94 6.99 2.20 6.86
CA ALA A 94 5.85 2.77 7.57
C ALA A 94 5.49 1.97 8.83
N ILE A 95 5.47 0.64 8.74
CA ILE A 95 5.23 -0.25 9.89
C ILE A 95 6.34 -0.09 10.94
N ALA A 96 7.59 0.06 10.52
CA ALA A 96 8.70 0.32 11.43
C ALA A 96 8.55 1.67 12.18
N HIS A 97 8.18 2.73 11.45
CA HIS A 97 7.88 4.04 12.07
C HIS A 97 6.66 3.98 13.00
N HIS A 98 5.60 3.29 12.59
CA HIS A 98 4.45 3.07 13.46
C HIS A 98 4.84 2.38 14.77
N ARG A 99 5.70 1.34 14.73
CA ARG A 99 6.21 0.64 15.94
C ARG A 99 7.07 1.55 16.82
N LYS A 100 7.77 2.53 16.24
CA LYS A 100 8.52 3.57 16.98
C LYS A 100 7.60 4.65 17.56
N GLY A 101 6.30 4.69 17.19
CA GLY A 101 5.35 5.72 17.57
C GLY A 101 5.37 6.97 16.68
N ASP A 102 6.16 6.97 15.64
CA ASP A 102 6.25 8.06 14.65
C ASP A 102 5.14 7.90 13.61
N LEU A 103 3.95 8.35 13.97
CA LEU A 103 2.76 8.20 13.14
C LEU A 103 2.77 9.11 11.91
N GLU A 104 3.46 10.24 11.96
CA GLU A 104 3.58 11.18 10.85
C GLU A 104 4.42 10.58 9.72
N SER A 105 5.61 10.09 10.03
CA SER A 105 6.45 9.40 9.05
C SER A 105 5.77 8.14 8.50
N ALA A 106 5.11 7.37 9.37
CA ALA A 106 4.36 6.18 8.95
C ALA A 106 3.27 6.52 7.92
N GLU A 107 2.50 7.60 8.13
CA GLU A 107 1.51 8.07 7.17
C GLU A 107 2.17 8.48 5.86
N GLY A 108 3.28 9.23 5.90
CA GLY A 108 4.02 9.68 4.73
C GLY A 108 4.47 8.50 3.85
N TYR A 109 5.08 7.48 4.45
CA TYR A 109 5.52 6.29 3.72
C TYR A 109 4.35 5.46 3.17
N LEU A 110 3.23 5.34 3.89
CA LEU A 110 2.04 4.65 3.37
C LEU A 110 1.42 5.37 2.17
N ARG A 111 1.39 6.70 2.19
CA ARG A 111 0.96 7.49 1.04
C ARG A 111 1.89 7.28 -0.16
N SER A 112 3.21 7.28 0.05
CA SER A 112 4.18 6.98 -1.00
C SER A 112 3.98 5.56 -1.56
N ALA A 113 3.69 4.57 -0.72
CA ALA A 113 3.34 3.22 -1.17
C ALA A 113 2.08 3.21 -2.05
N LEU A 114 1.04 3.96 -1.66
CA LEU A 114 -0.22 4.05 -2.42
C LEU A 114 -0.10 4.88 -3.70
N GLU A 115 0.88 5.78 -3.82
CA GLU A 115 1.23 6.41 -5.09
C GLU A 115 1.80 5.40 -6.10
N LYS A 116 2.54 4.40 -5.62
CA LYS A 116 3.08 3.30 -6.45
C LYS A 116 2.02 2.26 -6.77
N ASN A 117 1.25 1.85 -5.77
CA ASN A 117 0.18 0.87 -5.89
C ASN A 117 -1.07 1.35 -5.14
N PRO A 118 -1.99 2.08 -5.81
CA PRO A 118 -3.19 2.64 -5.18
C PRO A 118 -4.16 1.60 -4.60
N SER A 119 -4.04 0.36 -5.05
CA SER A 119 -4.90 -0.76 -4.62
C SER A 119 -4.17 -1.74 -3.70
N HIS A 120 -3.12 -1.31 -2.99
CA HIS A 120 -2.38 -2.19 -2.09
C HIS A 120 -3.14 -2.40 -0.77
N PRO A 121 -3.77 -3.57 -0.51
CA PRO A 121 -4.68 -3.73 0.62
C PRO A 121 -3.99 -3.62 1.98
N ILE A 122 -2.71 -4.03 2.08
CA ILE A 122 -1.95 -3.86 3.33
C ILE A 122 -1.70 -2.38 3.59
N ALA A 123 -1.26 -1.61 2.59
CA ALA A 123 -1.03 -0.18 2.75
C ALA A 123 -2.30 0.58 3.16
N LEU A 124 -3.44 0.24 2.55
CA LEU A 124 -4.74 0.80 2.89
C LEU A 124 -5.14 0.45 4.33
N ASN A 125 -4.96 -0.80 4.76
CA ASN A 125 -5.25 -1.22 6.12
C ASN A 125 -4.36 -0.49 7.15
N GLU A 126 -3.04 -0.44 6.91
CA GLU A 126 -2.10 0.24 7.80
C GLU A 126 -2.41 1.75 7.89
N LEU A 127 -2.75 2.39 6.77
CA LEU A 127 -3.19 3.79 6.75
C LEU A 127 -4.45 3.99 7.60
N GLY A 128 -5.42 3.06 7.53
CA GLY A 128 -6.58 3.05 8.40
C GLY A 128 -6.22 2.96 9.89
N ILE A 129 -5.20 2.17 10.24
CA ILE A 129 -4.69 2.08 11.62
C ILE A 129 -4.10 3.43 12.06
N ILE A 130 -3.29 4.07 11.21
CA ILE A 130 -2.71 5.39 11.51
C ILE A 130 -3.82 6.43 11.70
N TYR A 131 -4.81 6.47 10.81
CA TYR A 131 -5.94 7.40 10.93
C TYR A 131 -6.76 7.17 12.19
N ARG A 132 -7.03 5.92 12.58
CA ARG A 132 -7.70 5.62 13.84
C ARG A 132 -6.90 6.11 15.04
N LYS A 133 -5.57 5.91 15.06
CA LYS A 133 -4.68 6.36 16.13
C LYS A 133 -4.58 7.89 16.22
N THR A 134 -4.78 8.59 15.12
CA THR A 134 -4.79 10.06 15.04
C THR A 134 -6.20 10.65 15.13
N ALA A 135 -7.21 9.85 15.55
CA ALA A 135 -8.61 10.21 15.71
C ALA A 135 -9.32 10.69 14.41
N ARG A 136 -8.77 10.37 13.25
CA ARG A 136 -9.38 10.60 11.94
C ARG A 136 -10.26 9.41 11.55
N PHE A 137 -11.34 9.21 12.29
CA PHE A 137 -12.16 8.00 12.20
C PHE A 137 -12.87 7.81 10.85
N SER A 138 -13.28 8.90 10.20
CA SER A 138 -13.87 8.84 8.84
C SER A 138 -12.85 8.34 7.82
N ASP A 139 -11.62 8.85 7.87
CA ASP A 139 -10.55 8.45 6.96
C ASP A 139 -10.12 7.01 7.23
N ALA A 140 -10.11 6.60 8.52
CA ALA A 140 -9.84 5.21 8.91
C ALA A 140 -10.87 4.24 8.31
N ARG A 141 -12.17 4.58 8.42
CA ARG A 141 -13.26 3.79 7.83
C ARG A 141 -13.07 3.64 6.33
N GLN A 142 -12.87 4.75 5.64
CA GLN A 142 -12.67 4.75 4.19
C GLN A 142 -11.48 3.88 3.78
N SER A 143 -10.38 3.94 4.53
CA SER A 143 -9.17 3.16 4.24
C SER A 143 -9.39 1.66 4.43
N TYR A 144 -10.07 1.23 5.51
CA TYR A 144 -10.39 -0.18 5.70
C TYR A 144 -11.40 -0.69 4.65
N GLU A 145 -12.43 0.09 4.33
CA GLU A 145 -13.40 -0.24 3.28
C GLU A 145 -12.73 -0.35 1.91
N ALA A 146 -11.78 0.53 1.60
CA ALA A 146 -10.98 0.45 0.37
C ALA A 146 -10.13 -0.83 0.33
N ALA A 147 -9.47 -1.21 1.45
CA ALA A 147 -8.74 -2.47 1.53
C ALA A 147 -9.63 -3.69 1.28
N LEU A 148 -10.84 -3.67 1.83
CA LEU A 148 -11.84 -4.72 1.66
C LEU A 148 -12.49 -4.73 0.27
N ALA A 149 -12.56 -3.60 -0.41
CA ALA A 149 -13.01 -3.53 -1.80
C ALA A 149 -12.02 -4.21 -2.74
N VAL A 150 -10.71 -4.12 -2.44
CA VAL A 150 -9.65 -4.83 -3.18
C VAL A 150 -9.65 -6.33 -2.85
N TYR A 151 -9.67 -6.65 -1.57
CA TYR A 151 -9.67 -8.04 -1.10
C TYR A 151 -10.73 -8.25 0.00
N PRO A 152 -11.92 -8.73 -0.36
CA PRO A 152 -13.02 -8.94 0.59
C PRO A 152 -12.71 -9.92 1.73
N GLY A 153 -11.81 -10.88 1.51
CA GLY A 153 -11.34 -11.85 2.50
C GLY A 153 -10.27 -11.33 3.47
N TYR A 154 -9.89 -10.04 3.40
CA TYR A 154 -8.81 -9.50 4.23
C TYR A 154 -9.23 -9.39 5.70
N HIS A 155 -9.02 -10.44 6.46
CA HIS A 155 -9.48 -10.57 7.85
C HIS A 155 -8.92 -9.47 8.78
N TYR A 156 -7.69 -9.00 8.60
CA TYR A 156 -7.15 -7.89 9.40
C TYR A 156 -7.94 -6.60 9.20
N ALA A 157 -8.28 -6.25 7.95
CA ALA A 157 -9.09 -5.07 7.68
C ALA A 157 -10.52 -5.24 8.24
N ARG A 158 -11.10 -6.46 8.16
CA ARG A 158 -12.40 -6.77 8.78
C ARG A 158 -12.38 -6.51 10.29
N ARG A 159 -11.39 -7.08 10.99
CA ARG A 159 -11.25 -6.88 12.44
C ARG A 159 -11.06 -5.41 12.79
N ASN A 160 -10.21 -4.71 12.06
CA ASN A 160 -9.93 -3.29 12.31
C ASN A 160 -11.15 -2.41 12.07
N LEU A 161 -11.94 -2.68 11.02
CA LEU A 161 -13.18 -1.96 10.72
C LEU A 161 -14.25 -2.26 11.79
N ALA A 162 -14.39 -3.52 12.22
CA ALA A 162 -15.30 -3.88 13.30
C ALA A 162 -14.99 -3.12 14.59
N VAL A 163 -13.71 -3.11 15.01
CA VAL A 163 -13.24 -2.37 16.19
C VAL A 163 -13.49 -0.86 16.05
N LEU A 164 -13.25 -0.29 14.85
CA LEU A 164 -13.51 1.12 14.59
C LEU A 164 -15.01 1.44 14.75
N CYS A 165 -15.87 0.64 14.15
CA CYS A 165 -17.32 0.82 14.20
C CYS A 165 -17.86 0.67 15.62
N ASP A 166 -17.38 -0.31 16.37
CA ASP A 166 -17.83 -0.59 17.74
C ASP A 166 -17.38 0.49 18.74
N LEU A 167 -16.07 0.74 18.80
CA LEU A 167 -15.48 1.53 19.88
C LEU A 167 -15.42 3.03 19.60
N TYR A 168 -15.42 3.45 18.34
CA TYR A 168 -15.18 4.85 17.96
C TYR A 168 -16.33 5.51 17.23
N LEU A 169 -17.14 4.73 16.49
CA LEU A 169 -18.25 5.26 15.70
C LEU A 169 -19.63 4.97 16.29
N ALA A 170 -19.70 4.08 17.28
CA ALA A 170 -20.96 3.57 17.84
C ALA A 170 -21.91 3.00 16.78
N ASP A 171 -21.37 2.49 15.67
CA ASP A 171 -22.10 1.87 14.55
C ASP A 171 -22.13 0.35 14.76
N LEU A 172 -23.06 -0.10 15.62
CA LEU A 172 -23.13 -1.51 16.02
C LEU A 172 -23.47 -2.46 14.87
N GLU A 173 -24.22 -2.00 13.87
CA GLU A 173 -24.53 -2.82 12.68
C GLU A 173 -23.29 -3.04 11.82
N CYS A 174 -22.50 -2.01 11.61
CA CYS A 174 -21.21 -2.13 10.96
C CYS A 174 -20.28 -3.07 11.75
N ALA A 175 -20.22 -2.90 13.08
CA ALA A 175 -19.39 -3.76 13.94
C ALA A 175 -19.82 -5.23 13.83
N LEU A 176 -21.11 -5.51 13.96
CA LEU A 176 -21.67 -6.86 13.85
C LEU A 176 -21.28 -7.51 12.52
N THR A 177 -21.58 -6.83 11.42
CA THR A 177 -21.32 -7.36 10.06
C THR A 177 -19.83 -7.71 9.87
N ASN A 178 -18.94 -6.86 10.37
CA ASN A 178 -17.50 -7.07 10.17
C ASN A 178 -16.90 -8.08 11.14
N TYR A 179 -17.37 -8.16 12.40
CA TYR A 179 -16.97 -9.24 13.31
C TYR A 179 -17.46 -10.61 12.81
N GLU A 180 -18.71 -10.72 12.35
CA GLU A 180 -19.24 -11.97 11.76
C GLU A 180 -18.39 -12.42 10.57
N ALA A 181 -18.13 -11.51 9.62
CA ALA A 181 -17.30 -11.82 8.46
C ALA A 181 -15.85 -12.18 8.86
N TYR A 182 -15.27 -11.54 9.88
CA TYR A 182 -13.98 -11.91 10.43
C TYR A 182 -13.97 -13.33 10.98
N MET A 183 -14.96 -13.67 11.80
CA MET A 183 -15.07 -14.99 12.44
C MET A 183 -15.32 -16.13 11.45
N THR A 184 -15.78 -15.86 10.23
CA THR A 184 -15.88 -16.90 9.18
C THR A 184 -14.49 -17.34 8.67
N THR A 185 -13.48 -16.50 8.83
CA THR A 185 -12.09 -16.78 8.39
C THR A 185 -11.20 -17.19 9.55
N VAL A 186 -11.37 -16.52 10.70
CA VAL A 186 -10.53 -16.73 11.89
C VAL A 186 -11.40 -17.31 13.01
N HIS A 187 -11.36 -18.65 13.16
CA HIS A 187 -12.24 -19.36 14.10
C HIS A 187 -11.73 -19.39 15.54
N SER A 188 -10.47 -19.06 15.79
CA SER A 188 -9.80 -19.24 17.09
C SER A 188 -9.41 -17.90 17.77
N ASP A 189 -10.09 -16.80 17.46
CA ASP A 189 -9.92 -15.51 18.13
C ASP A 189 -11.01 -15.35 19.21
N ASP A 190 -10.70 -15.83 20.44
CA ASP A 190 -11.63 -15.78 21.58
C ASP A 190 -12.01 -14.33 21.96
N GLU A 191 -11.09 -13.38 21.76
CA GLU A 191 -11.32 -11.95 22.04
C GLU A 191 -12.36 -11.38 21.07
N ALA A 192 -12.21 -11.64 19.77
CA ALA A 192 -13.17 -11.21 18.76
C ALA A 192 -14.54 -11.89 18.94
N ALA A 193 -14.56 -13.16 19.33
CA ALA A 193 -15.79 -13.87 19.64
C ALA A 193 -16.55 -13.22 20.82
N MET A 194 -15.81 -12.80 21.85
CA MET A 194 -16.39 -12.09 22.99
C MET A 194 -16.95 -10.71 22.59
N TRP A 195 -16.25 -9.95 21.76
CA TRP A 195 -16.74 -8.67 21.26
C TRP A 195 -17.96 -8.84 20.35
N LEU A 196 -17.98 -9.84 19.50
CA LEU A 196 -19.14 -10.18 18.68
C LEU A 196 -20.38 -10.46 19.55
N LYS A 197 -20.21 -11.24 20.64
CA LYS A 197 -21.29 -11.54 21.56
C LYS A 197 -21.80 -10.27 22.27
N ASP A 198 -20.91 -9.37 22.68
CA ASP A 198 -21.28 -8.11 23.31
C ASP A 198 -22.08 -7.22 22.33
N VAL A 199 -21.60 -7.08 21.09
CA VAL A 199 -22.28 -6.29 20.06
C VAL A 199 -23.69 -6.86 19.79
N ARG A 200 -23.83 -8.19 19.68
CA ARG A 200 -25.16 -8.83 19.54
C ARG A 200 -26.08 -8.52 20.70
N TYR A 201 -25.56 -8.61 21.95
CA TYR A 201 -26.32 -8.28 23.14
C TYR A 201 -26.80 -6.82 23.12
N ARG A 202 -25.93 -5.86 22.80
CA ARG A 202 -26.27 -4.43 22.70
C ARG A 202 -27.28 -4.13 21.60
N LEU A 203 -27.34 -4.95 20.53
CA LEU A 203 -28.36 -4.89 19.48
C LEU A 203 -29.66 -5.62 19.81
N GLY A 204 -29.75 -6.26 21.01
CA GLY A 204 -30.92 -7.09 21.37
C GLY A 204 -31.04 -8.40 20.56
N ARG A 205 -29.93 -8.85 19.93
CA ARG A 205 -29.83 -10.08 19.14
C ARG A 205 -29.15 -11.18 19.96
N THR A 206 -29.78 -11.61 21.01
CA THR A 206 -29.30 -12.75 21.83
C THR A 206 -29.88 -14.03 21.27
N GLU A 207 -29.01 -14.95 20.83
CA GLU A 207 -29.37 -16.36 20.74
C GLU A 207 -29.12 -17.04 22.07
#